data_679c7b3af1678e67e4b51a142ed4ba6e
#
_entry.id   679c7b3af1678e67e4b51a142ed4ba6e
#
_cell.length_a   1.000
_cell.length_b   1.000
_cell.length_c   1.000
_cell.angle_alpha   90.00
_cell.angle_beta   90.00
_cell.angle_gamma   90.00
#
_symmetry.space_group_name_H-M   'P 1'
#
loop_
_entity.id
_entity.type
_entity.pdbx_description
1 polymer ?
#
loop_
_entity_poly.entity_id
_entity_poly.type
_entity_poly.pdbx_seq_one_letter_code
_entity_poly.pdbx_strand_id
1 'polypeptide(L)'
;MKVSKLFSVVALSCGVAFASSAFAANVSTDGSTSMEKVIGILSESYHNANPDVQVTYNPTGSGAGIAAAAEGRADIGLSSRGLKADEQEKLVGTTVALDGIVMVVNPSNTLHDLTVEQIGKLYKGEISNWKELGGADAPVVLIGREAGSGTRDGFETVTHTKDACKYRQELTSTGDVITTVSQNPNAIGYASLSAVSKKVKVLTVDGIQASEATVQDGSYKLQRPFVFVTLKDKALSEDAQKFFDYAMSKDVEHLIVKAGVVPVAK
;
A
#
# COMPACT_ATOMS: atom_id res chain seq x y z
N MET A 1 -53.15 -20.50 71.74
CA MET A 1 -52.67 -21.22 70.57
C MET A 1 -52.15 -20.22 69.56
N LYS A 2 -50.85 -20.03 69.44
CA LYS A 2 -50.22 -19.17 68.40
C LYS A 2 -49.40 -20.08 67.51
N VAL A 3 -49.80 -20.14 66.26
CA VAL A 3 -49.11 -20.88 65.21
C VAL A 3 -48.13 -19.91 64.52
N SER A 4 -46.83 -20.15 64.70
CA SER A 4 -45.80 -19.39 63.99
C SER A 4 -45.49 -20.02 62.62
N LYS A 5 -45.69 -19.29 61.56
CA LYS A 5 -45.33 -19.67 60.21
C LYS A 5 -43.87 -19.37 59.96
N LEU A 6 -43.07 -20.41 59.74
CA LEU A 6 -41.69 -20.29 59.24
C LEU A 6 -41.72 -19.97 57.74
N PHE A 7 -41.16 -18.84 57.34
CA PHE A 7 -40.89 -18.55 55.93
C PHE A 7 -39.44 -18.95 55.62
N SER A 8 -39.28 -19.97 54.80
CA SER A 8 -37.98 -20.32 54.22
C SER A 8 -37.71 -19.42 53.01
N VAL A 9 -36.72 -18.58 53.12
CA VAL A 9 -36.19 -17.77 51.98
C VAL A 9 -35.15 -18.61 51.25
N VAL A 10 -35.51 -19.07 50.07
CA VAL A 10 -34.53 -19.67 49.13
C VAL A 10 -33.81 -18.54 48.38
N ALA A 11 -32.58 -18.31 48.76
CA ALA A 11 -31.71 -17.37 48.02
C ALA A 11 -31.21 -18.03 46.73
N LEU A 12 -31.78 -17.64 45.61
CA LEU A 12 -31.32 -18.01 44.27
C LEU A 12 -30.11 -17.14 43.91
N SER A 13 -28.91 -17.67 44.11
CA SER A 13 -27.66 -17.01 43.63
C SER A 13 -27.52 -17.14 42.12
N CYS A 14 -27.96 -16.13 41.37
CA CYS A 14 -27.59 -15.98 39.98
C CYS A 14 -26.09 -15.64 39.92
N GLY A 15 -25.26 -16.65 39.58
CA GLY A 15 -23.86 -16.43 39.19
C GLY A 15 -23.84 -15.74 37.85
N VAL A 16 -23.57 -14.43 37.86
CA VAL A 16 -23.23 -13.67 36.64
C VAL A 16 -21.83 -14.10 36.25
N ALA A 17 -21.75 -15.00 35.28
CA ALA A 17 -20.49 -15.28 34.60
C ALA A 17 -20.12 -14.02 33.81
N PHE A 18 -19.17 -13.22 34.33
CA PHE A 18 -18.47 -12.22 33.53
C PHE A 18 -17.66 -12.99 32.49
N ALA A 19 -18.20 -13.11 31.28
CA ALA A 19 -17.40 -13.40 30.13
C ALA A 19 -16.41 -12.21 29.99
N SER A 20 -15.18 -12.37 30.47
CA SER A 20 -14.09 -11.51 30.10
C SER A 20 -13.96 -11.64 28.59
N SER A 21 -14.41 -10.65 27.83
CA SER A 21 -13.99 -10.47 26.45
C SER A 21 -12.46 -10.37 26.51
N ALA A 22 -11.79 -11.45 26.14
CA ALA A 22 -10.37 -11.38 25.85
C ALA A 22 -10.22 -10.27 24.82
N PHE A 23 -9.49 -9.21 25.16
CA PHE A 23 -9.13 -8.19 24.18
C PHE A 23 -8.33 -8.93 23.11
N ALA A 24 -8.85 -8.95 21.89
CA ALA A 24 -8.12 -9.48 20.76
C ALA A 24 -6.78 -8.74 20.69
N ALA A 25 -5.69 -9.47 20.56
CA ALA A 25 -4.39 -8.87 20.36
C ALA A 25 -4.46 -8.05 19.05
N ASN A 26 -3.91 -6.85 19.07
CA ASN A 26 -3.94 -5.96 17.90
C ASN A 26 -2.52 -5.73 17.40
N VAL A 27 -2.28 -6.05 16.14
CA VAL A 27 -1.06 -5.70 15.40
C VAL A 27 -1.36 -4.48 14.56
N SER A 28 -0.68 -3.37 14.86
CA SER A 28 -0.88 -2.11 14.16
C SER A 28 0.07 -1.95 12.98
N THR A 29 -0.47 -1.69 11.79
CA THR A 29 0.31 -1.34 10.59
C THR A 29 -0.10 0.02 10.07
N ASP A 30 0.85 0.83 9.65
CA ASP A 30 0.63 2.20 9.20
C ASP A 30 1.51 2.52 7.98
N GLY A 31 0.97 3.20 6.97
CA GLY A 31 1.79 3.73 5.90
C GLY A 31 1.25 3.61 4.48
N SER A 32 2.04 3.02 3.60
CA SER A 32 1.86 3.05 2.15
C SER A 32 0.45 2.65 1.68
N THR A 33 -0.27 3.59 1.05
CA THR A 33 -1.59 3.35 0.44
C THR A 33 -1.54 2.40 -0.77
N SER A 34 -0.37 2.16 -1.35
CA SER A 34 -0.19 1.18 -2.42
C SER A 34 -0.17 -0.26 -1.91
N MET A 35 0.06 -0.47 -0.61
CA MET A 35 0.10 -1.80 0.00
C MET A 35 -1.28 -2.27 0.50
N GLU A 36 -2.32 -1.47 0.33
CA GLU A 36 -3.69 -1.75 0.82
C GLU A 36 -4.16 -3.16 0.48
N LYS A 37 -4.06 -3.55 -0.79
CA LYS A 37 -4.52 -4.87 -1.24
C LYS A 37 -3.68 -6.01 -0.67
N VAL A 38 -2.36 -5.84 -0.60
CA VAL A 38 -1.44 -6.84 -0.03
C VAL A 38 -1.72 -7.04 1.45
N ILE A 39 -1.75 -5.93 2.20
CA ILE A 39 -2.00 -5.99 3.65
C ILE A 39 -3.40 -6.52 3.94
N GLY A 40 -4.42 -6.09 3.17
CA GLY A 40 -5.78 -6.59 3.33
C GLY A 40 -5.87 -8.11 3.18
N ILE A 41 -5.27 -8.68 2.12
CA ILE A 41 -5.28 -10.13 1.88
C ILE A 41 -4.49 -10.87 2.97
N LEU A 42 -3.30 -10.38 3.34
CA LEU A 42 -2.48 -11.01 4.37
C LEU A 42 -3.15 -10.97 5.75
N SER A 43 -3.74 -9.81 6.11
CA SER A 43 -4.43 -9.63 7.39
C SER A 43 -5.67 -10.51 7.50
N GLU A 44 -6.49 -10.60 6.44
CA GLU A 44 -7.66 -11.47 6.40
C GLU A 44 -7.27 -12.93 6.54
N SER A 45 -6.27 -13.37 5.78
CA SER A 45 -5.79 -14.76 5.83
C SER A 45 -5.17 -15.11 7.18
N TYR A 46 -4.41 -14.17 7.78
CA TYR A 46 -3.83 -14.37 9.11
C TYR A 46 -4.90 -14.45 10.19
N HIS A 47 -5.89 -13.55 10.18
CA HIS A 47 -7.00 -13.55 11.12
C HIS A 47 -7.84 -14.84 11.04
N ASN A 48 -8.08 -15.38 9.84
CA ASN A 48 -8.80 -16.65 9.67
C ASN A 48 -8.08 -17.82 10.34
N ALA A 49 -6.74 -17.81 10.39
CA ALA A 49 -5.93 -18.81 11.09
C ALA A 49 -5.72 -18.50 12.58
N ASN A 50 -5.83 -17.23 12.97
CA ASN A 50 -5.58 -16.71 14.33
C ASN A 50 -6.71 -15.76 14.75
N PRO A 51 -7.92 -16.27 15.08
CA PRO A 51 -9.11 -15.42 15.31
C PRO A 51 -8.97 -14.43 16.47
N ASP A 52 -8.07 -14.69 17.41
CA ASP A 52 -7.82 -13.83 18.57
C ASP A 52 -6.85 -12.68 18.27
N VAL A 53 -6.32 -12.61 17.04
CA VAL A 53 -5.40 -11.53 16.60
C VAL A 53 -6.04 -10.72 15.49
N GLN A 54 -6.10 -9.41 15.69
CA GLN A 54 -6.52 -8.46 14.66
C GLN A 54 -5.33 -7.69 14.13
N VAL A 55 -5.16 -7.64 12.81
CA VAL A 55 -4.17 -6.78 12.15
C VAL A 55 -4.90 -5.55 11.61
N THR A 56 -4.53 -4.37 12.10
CA THR A 56 -5.11 -3.09 11.67
C THR A 56 -4.20 -2.42 10.65
N TYR A 57 -4.79 -1.80 9.64
CA TYR A 57 -4.07 -1.06 8.61
C TYR A 57 -4.56 0.38 8.53
N ASN A 58 -3.63 1.32 8.63
CA ASN A 58 -3.88 2.75 8.52
C ASN A 58 -3.15 3.33 7.27
N PRO A 59 -3.86 3.71 6.20
CA PRO A 59 -3.26 4.13 4.92
C PRO A 59 -2.82 5.60 4.92
N THR A 60 -1.73 5.94 5.57
CA THR A 60 -1.24 7.31 5.77
C THR A 60 -0.16 7.77 4.78
N GLY A 61 0.36 6.84 3.96
CA GLY A 61 1.50 7.10 3.06
C GLY A 61 2.84 6.64 3.65
N SER A 62 3.82 6.35 2.79
CA SER A 62 5.09 5.72 3.20
C SER A 62 5.88 6.54 4.22
N GLY A 63 5.95 7.86 4.03
CA GLY A 63 6.67 8.74 4.97
C GLY A 63 6.07 8.73 6.36
N ALA A 64 4.73 8.79 6.46
CA ALA A 64 4.02 8.73 7.73
C ALA A 64 4.16 7.36 8.41
N GLY A 65 4.10 6.26 7.63
CA GLY A 65 4.30 4.90 8.14
C GLY A 65 5.72 4.68 8.67
N ILE A 66 6.74 5.18 7.97
CA ILE A 66 8.13 5.14 8.44
C ILE A 66 8.27 5.92 9.76
N ALA A 67 7.68 7.11 9.85
CA ALA A 67 7.68 7.90 11.08
C ALA A 67 6.90 7.20 12.21
N ALA A 68 5.76 6.58 11.91
CA ALA A 68 4.97 5.84 12.89
C ALA A 68 5.76 4.66 13.50
N ALA A 69 6.50 3.92 12.67
CA ALA A 69 7.41 2.87 13.15
C ALA A 69 8.55 3.45 14.00
N ALA A 70 9.19 4.53 13.54
CA ALA A 70 10.29 5.18 14.26
C ALA A 70 9.89 5.70 15.65
N GLU A 71 8.66 6.14 15.79
CA GLU A 71 8.09 6.67 17.04
C GLU A 71 7.41 5.58 17.89
N GLY A 72 7.34 4.34 17.39
CA GLY A 72 6.66 3.23 18.07
C GLY A 72 5.13 3.37 18.15
N ARG A 73 4.53 4.18 17.26
CA ARG A 73 3.06 4.34 17.13
C ARG A 73 2.42 3.23 16.30
N ALA A 74 3.18 2.58 15.47
CA ALA A 74 2.80 1.36 14.76
C ALA A 74 3.83 0.26 15.05
N ASP A 75 3.37 -0.99 15.11
CA ASP A 75 4.25 -2.14 15.25
C ASP A 75 5.08 -2.34 13.97
N ILE A 76 4.44 -2.18 12.82
CA ILE A 76 5.07 -2.32 11.50
C ILE A 76 4.70 -1.11 10.64
N GLY A 77 5.71 -0.34 10.24
CA GLY A 77 5.55 0.68 9.20
C GLY A 77 5.51 0.06 7.81
N LEU A 78 4.73 0.65 6.91
CA LEU A 78 4.56 0.18 5.54
C LEU A 78 5.13 1.21 4.57
N SER A 79 6.11 0.81 3.79
CA SER A 79 6.71 1.69 2.79
C SER A 79 6.69 1.08 1.39
N SER A 80 6.46 1.90 0.40
CA SER A 80 6.59 1.55 -1.02
C SER A 80 7.83 2.19 -1.65
N ARG A 81 8.87 2.34 -0.86
CA ARG A 81 10.26 2.66 -1.21
C ARG A 81 11.21 2.08 -0.18
N GLY A 82 12.48 1.95 -0.53
CA GLY A 82 13.53 1.66 0.46
C GLY A 82 13.67 2.77 1.51
N LEU A 83 14.27 2.45 2.62
CA LEU A 83 14.64 3.42 3.65
C LEU A 83 15.81 4.30 3.17
N LYS A 84 15.75 5.59 3.48
CA LYS A 84 16.85 6.52 3.29
C LYS A 84 17.97 6.25 4.33
N ALA A 85 19.17 6.79 4.09
CA ALA A 85 20.33 6.54 4.96
C ALA A 85 20.08 7.00 6.42
N ASP A 86 19.47 8.15 6.60
CA ASP A 86 19.09 8.70 7.91
C ASP A 86 17.99 7.86 8.61
N GLU A 87 17.06 7.30 7.85
CA GLU A 87 16.04 6.41 8.38
C GLU A 87 16.63 5.07 8.87
N GLN A 88 17.64 4.55 8.16
CA GLN A 88 18.34 3.29 8.49
C GLN A 88 19.16 3.37 9.79
N GLU A 89 19.40 4.54 10.32
CA GLU A 89 20.08 4.68 11.62
C GLU A 89 19.25 4.02 12.75
N LYS A 90 17.93 4.16 12.70
CA LYS A 90 16.99 3.70 13.74
C LYS A 90 16.07 2.56 13.29
N LEU A 91 15.95 2.34 12.00
CA LEU A 91 14.95 1.44 11.42
C LEU A 91 15.61 0.34 10.59
N VAL A 92 14.89 -0.79 10.53
CA VAL A 92 15.16 -1.91 9.61
C VAL A 92 14.05 -1.97 8.59
N GLY A 93 14.42 -1.98 7.30
CA GLY A 93 13.48 -2.19 6.19
C GLY A 93 13.64 -3.60 5.62
N THR A 94 12.56 -4.38 5.66
CA THR A 94 12.52 -5.73 5.10
C THR A 94 11.62 -5.75 3.87
N THR A 95 12.18 -6.09 2.70
CA THR A 95 11.39 -6.16 1.46
C THR A 95 10.46 -7.37 1.50
N VAL A 96 9.17 -7.13 1.32
CA VAL A 96 8.09 -8.16 1.34
C VAL A 96 7.74 -8.60 -0.07
N ALA A 97 7.73 -7.64 -1.01
CA ALA A 97 7.36 -7.84 -2.41
C ALA A 97 7.97 -6.78 -3.31
N LEU A 98 7.93 -7.01 -4.62
CA LEU A 98 8.19 -6.00 -5.64
C LEU A 98 6.88 -5.60 -6.31
N ASP A 99 6.73 -4.32 -6.62
CA ASP A 99 5.54 -3.74 -7.26
C ASP A 99 5.91 -2.90 -8.47
N GLY A 100 5.09 -3.00 -9.53
CA GLY A 100 5.20 -2.13 -10.69
C GLY A 100 4.51 -0.78 -10.45
N ILE A 101 5.16 0.32 -10.81
CA ILE A 101 4.53 1.64 -10.90
C ILE A 101 4.00 1.79 -12.33
N VAL A 102 2.69 1.79 -12.51
CA VAL A 102 2.09 1.85 -13.85
C VAL A 102 1.60 3.25 -14.18
N MET A 103 1.75 3.62 -15.44
CA MET A 103 1.15 4.83 -16.00
C MET A 103 -0.32 4.57 -16.29
N VAL A 104 -1.20 5.37 -15.72
CA VAL A 104 -2.65 5.24 -15.87
C VAL A 104 -3.24 6.47 -16.55
N VAL A 105 -4.12 6.23 -17.51
CA VAL A 105 -4.87 7.25 -18.22
C VAL A 105 -6.36 6.93 -18.21
N ASN A 106 -7.19 7.90 -18.58
CA ASN A 106 -8.62 7.64 -18.78
C ASN A 106 -8.82 6.60 -19.90
N PRO A 107 -9.84 5.70 -19.80
CA PRO A 107 -10.11 4.70 -20.84
C PRO A 107 -10.34 5.28 -22.24
N SER A 108 -10.78 6.54 -22.35
CA SER A 108 -10.97 7.22 -23.64
C SER A 108 -9.65 7.72 -24.28
N ASN A 109 -8.55 7.72 -23.56
CA ASN A 109 -7.24 8.11 -24.11
C ASN A 109 -6.79 7.09 -25.16
N THR A 110 -6.33 7.56 -26.31
CA THR A 110 -5.94 6.70 -27.45
C THR A 110 -4.52 6.17 -27.40
N LEU A 111 -3.66 6.73 -26.56
CA LEU A 111 -2.27 6.27 -26.43
C LEU A 111 -2.20 4.85 -25.85
N HIS A 112 -1.18 4.10 -26.25
CA HIS A 112 -0.92 2.73 -25.77
C HIS A 112 0.42 2.59 -25.06
N ASP A 113 1.39 3.42 -25.39
CA ASP A 113 2.76 3.36 -24.92
C ASP A 113 3.33 4.74 -24.62
N LEU A 114 4.26 4.79 -23.69
CA LEU A 114 5.14 5.93 -23.43
C LEU A 114 6.53 5.43 -23.08
N THR A 115 7.56 6.07 -23.60
CA THR A 115 8.92 5.81 -23.11
C THR A 115 9.16 6.47 -21.77
N VAL A 116 10.11 5.98 -20.99
CA VAL A 116 10.54 6.62 -19.72
C VAL A 116 10.94 8.07 -19.96
N GLU A 117 11.61 8.36 -21.09
CA GLU A 117 11.99 9.74 -21.47
C GLU A 117 10.76 10.62 -21.71
N GLN A 118 9.75 10.12 -22.44
CA GLN A 118 8.50 10.87 -22.69
C GLN A 118 7.74 11.13 -21.39
N ILE A 119 7.70 10.15 -20.48
CA ILE A 119 7.11 10.30 -19.14
C ILE A 119 7.84 11.42 -18.38
N GLY A 120 9.17 11.42 -18.40
CA GLY A 120 9.97 12.48 -17.79
C GLY A 120 9.67 13.86 -18.35
N LYS A 121 9.59 14.02 -19.69
CA LYS A 121 9.24 15.26 -20.37
C LYS A 121 7.82 15.73 -20.04
N LEU A 122 6.85 14.82 -20.00
CA LEU A 122 5.48 15.11 -19.58
C LEU A 122 5.46 15.73 -18.19
N TYR A 123 6.04 15.04 -17.21
CA TYR A 123 5.98 15.47 -15.82
C TYR A 123 6.81 16.72 -15.53
N LYS A 124 7.84 17.02 -16.34
CA LYS A 124 8.54 18.31 -16.30
C LYS A 124 7.77 19.44 -17.00
N GLY A 125 6.67 19.12 -17.70
CA GLY A 125 5.88 20.10 -18.46
C GLY A 125 6.51 20.51 -19.78
N GLU A 126 7.48 19.76 -20.29
CA GLU A 126 8.11 19.94 -21.61
C GLU A 126 7.18 19.47 -22.73
N ILE A 127 6.33 18.49 -22.46
CA ILE A 127 5.20 18.03 -23.28
C ILE A 127 3.93 18.40 -22.53
N SER A 128 3.05 19.17 -23.13
CA SER A 128 1.85 19.70 -22.49
C SER A 128 0.54 19.40 -23.21
N ASN A 129 0.63 18.84 -24.41
CA ASN A 129 -0.52 18.49 -25.23
C ASN A 129 -0.39 17.04 -25.72
N TRP A 130 -1.46 16.26 -25.63
CA TRP A 130 -1.49 14.86 -26.04
C TRP A 130 -1.15 14.65 -27.52
N LYS A 131 -1.43 15.65 -28.40
CA LYS A 131 -1.07 15.56 -29.84
C LYS A 131 0.44 15.45 -30.07
N GLU A 132 1.27 15.94 -29.17
CA GLU A 132 2.74 15.84 -29.26
C GLU A 132 3.22 14.39 -29.15
N LEU A 133 2.34 13.52 -28.63
CA LEU A 133 2.55 12.08 -28.48
C LEU A 133 1.67 11.24 -29.41
N GLY A 134 1.01 11.88 -30.41
CA GLY A 134 0.10 11.19 -31.33
C GLY A 134 -1.32 10.95 -30.81
N GLY A 135 -1.67 11.58 -29.71
CA GLY A 135 -3.02 11.57 -29.15
C GLY A 135 -3.92 12.71 -29.65
N ALA A 136 -5.00 12.97 -28.93
CA ALA A 136 -5.94 14.05 -29.25
C ALA A 136 -5.29 15.46 -29.06
N ASP A 137 -5.82 16.46 -29.77
CA ASP A 137 -5.43 17.84 -29.51
C ASP A 137 -6.12 18.35 -28.23
N ALA A 138 -5.52 18.03 -27.09
CA ALA A 138 -6.01 18.34 -25.76
C ALA A 138 -4.85 18.51 -24.77
N PRO A 139 -4.99 19.37 -23.76
CA PRO A 139 -3.94 19.57 -22.74
C PRO A 139 -3.77 18.32 -21.88
N VAL A 140 -2.53 18.03 -21.45
CA VAL A 140 -2.23 16.99 -20.48
C VAL A 140 -2.48 17.49 -19.05
N VAL A 141 -3.21 16.73 -18.25
CA VAL A 141 -3.44 17.02 -16.83
C VAL A 141 -2.65 16.01 -15.98
N LEU A 142 -1.57 16.51 -15.37
CA LEU A 142 -0.63 15.69 -14.59
C LEU A 142 -1.16 15.47 -13.16
N ILE A 143 -1.47 14.22 -12.85
CA ILE A 143 -1.90 13.81 -11.51
C ILE A 143 -0.71 13.12 -10.83
N GLY A 144 -0.39 13.57 -9.63
CA GLY A 144 0.69 13.02 -8.83
C GLY A 144 0.26 12.68 -7.41
N ARG A 145 1.25 12.35 -6.62
CA ARG A 145 1.11 12.05 -5.21
C ARG A 145 1.80 13.11 -4.37
N GLU A 146 1.36 13.25 -3.13
CA GLU A 146 1.99 14.11 -2.11
C GLU A 146 3.46 13.76 -1.85
N ALA A 147 4.22 14.69 -1.27
CA ALA A 147 5.66 14.55 -1.03
C ALA A 147 6.04 13.36 -0.13
N GLY A 148 5.17 12.91 0.77
CA GLY A 148 5.37 11.74 1.64
C GLY A 148 5.15 10.39 0.96
N SER A 149 4.71 10.36 -0.31
CA SER A 149 4.40 9.14 -1.03
C SER A 149 5.65 8.40 -1.50
N GLY A 150 5.81 7.14 -1.09
CA GLY A 150 6.85 6.26 -1.65
C GLY A 150 6.64 5.94 -3.12
N THR A 151 5.39 5.97 -3.64
CA THR A 151 5.10 5.83 -5.07
C THR A 151 5.65 7.00 -5.86
N ARG A 152 5.47 8.22 -5.35
CA ARG A 152 6.07 9.44 -5.94
C ARG A 152 7.58 9.34 -5.97
N ASP A 153 8.18 8.99 -4.84
CA ASP A 153 9.64 8.88 -4.70
C ASP A 153 10.23 7.85 -5.71
N GLY A 154 9.62 6.66 -5.82
CA GLY A 154 10.02 5.65 -6.81
C GLY A 154 9.81 6.11 -8.24
N PHE A 155 8.67 6.72 -8.56
CA PHE A 155 8.35 7.26 -9.87
C PHE A 155 9.34 8.35 -10.29
N GLU A 156 9.55 9.36 -9.46
CA GLU A 156 10.45 10.48 -9.75
C GLU A 156 11.92 10.04 -9.87
N THR A 157 12.31 8.99 -9.12
CA THR A 157 13.65 8.42 -9.20
C THR A 157 13.89 7.77 -10.57
N VAL A 158 12.99 6.89 -11.01
CA VAL A 158 13.16 6.15 -12.27
C VAL A 158 12.99 7.05 -13.49
N THR A 159 12.11 8.04 -13.42
CA THR A 159 11.86 8.99 -14.52
C THR A 159 12.83 10.18 -14.53
N HIS A 160 13.76 10.25 -13.55
CA HIS A 160 14.70 11.38 -13.39
C HIS A 160 14.00 12.74 -13.31
N THR A 161 12.89 12.80 -12.55
CA THR A 161 12.06 14.00 -12.41
C THR A 161 11.99 14.52 -10.98
N LYS A 162 12.89 14.06 -10.10
CA LYS A 162 12.88 14.47 -8.69
C LYS A 162 12.90 16.00 -8.57
N ASP A 163 11.97 16.52 -7.77
CA ASP A 163 11.77 17.95 -7.51
C ASP A 163 11.48 18.81 -8.77
N ALA A 164 11.22 18.17 -9.93
CA ALA A 164 10.98 18.85 -11.21
C ALA A 164 9.56 18.70 -11.76
N CYS A 165 8.74 17.84 -11.13
CA CYS A 165 7.39 17.55 -11.61
C CYS A 165 6.45 18.77 -11.49
N LYS A 166 5.64 18.97 -12.54
CA LYS A 166 4.64 20.04 -12.64
C LYS A 166 3.22 19.51 -12.41
N TYR A 167 3.01 18.83 -11.29
CA TYR A 167 1.69 18.28 -10.95
C TYR A 167 0.58 19.33 -10.98
N ARG A 168 -0.53 19.03 -11.62
CA ARG A 168 -1.77 19.81 -11.53
C ARG A 168 -2.49 19.55 -10.22
N GLN A 169 -2.43 18.29 -9.75
CA GLN A 169 -2.96 17.87 -8.46
C GLN A 169 -1.99 16.88 -7.80
N GLU A 170 -1.81 17.04 -6.51
CA GLU A 170 -1.10 16.10 -5.64
C GLU A 170 -2.12 15.44 -4.71
N LEU A 171 -2.21 14.12 -4.76
CA LEU A 171 -3.24 13.35 -4.06
C LEU A 171 -2.63 12.49 -2.95
N THR A 172 -3.41 12.24 -1.90
CA THR A 172 -2.94 11.58 -0.68
C THR A 172 -2.93 10.06 -0.77
N SER A 173 -3.71 9.47 -1.70
CA SER A 173 -3.78 8.00 -1.83
C SER A 173 -3.65 7.51 -3.28
N THR A 174 -3.28 6.24 -3.42
CA THR A 174 -3.27 5.54 -4.72
C THR A 174 -4.69 5.43 -5.30
N GLY A 175 -5.70 5.21 -4.45
CA GLY A 175 -7.10 5.14 -4.86
C GLY A 175 -7.62 6.45 -5.44
N ASP A 176 -7.20 7.59 -4.87
CA ASP A 176 -7.58 8.92 -5.36
C ASP A 176 -7.00 9.18 -6.75
N VAL A 177 -5.76 8.75 -7.02
CA VAL A 177 -5.18 8.83 -8.37
C VAL A 177 -6.03 8.08 -9.38
N ILE A 178 -6.38 6.82 -9.10
CA ILE A 178 -7.24 6.01 -9.97
C ILE A 178 -8.59 6.69 -10.21
N THR A 179 -9.21 7.20 -9.15
CA THR A 179 -10.51 7.88 -9.24
C THR A 179 -10.42 9.16 -10.08
N THR A 180 -9.45 10.02 -9.81
CA THR A 180 -9.27 11.29 -10.52
C THR A 180 -8.98 11.08 -12.00
N VAL A 181 -8.09 10.14 -12.34
CA VAL A 181 -7.78 9.79 -13.73
C VAL A 181 -8.98 9.20 -14.44
N SER A 182 -9.77 8.37 -13.78
CA SER A 182 -10.99 7.77 -14.37
C SER A 182 -12.06 8.80 -14.74
N GLN A 183 -12.07 9.94 -14.06
CA GLN A 183 -13.06 11.02 -14.25
C GLN A 183 -12.61 12.13 -15.21
N ASN A 184 -11.33 12.16 -15.58
CA ASN A 184 -10.77 13.21 -16.43
C ASN A 184 -10.14 12.62 -17.71
N PRO A 185 -10.74 12.80 -18.90
CA PRO A 185 -10.21 12.29 -20.18
C PRO A 185 -8.80 12.74 -20.51
N ASN A 186 -8.38 13.89 -19.97
CA ASN A 186 -7.07 14.49 -20.26
C ASN A 186 -6.00 14.12 -19.21
N ALA A 187 -6.38 13.38 -18.16
CA ALA A 187 -5.46 13.07 -17.06
C ALA A 187 -4.54 11.91 -17.36
N ILE A 188 -3.32 12.02 -16.84
CA ILE A 188 -2.36 10.94 -16.65
C ILE A 188 -1.90 10.94 -15.20
N GLY A 189 -1.77 9.76 -14.63
CA GLY A 189 -1.26 9.54 -13.29
C GLY A 189 -0.38 8.29 -13.22
N TYR A 190 0.13 8.00 -12.05
CA TYR A 190 0.87 6.77 -11.78
C TYR A 190 0.33 6.10 -10.50
N ALA A 191 0.31 4.78 -10.51
CA ALA A 191 -0.26 3.98 -9.42
C ALA A 191 0.50 2.66 -9.26
N SER A 192 0.27 1.95 -8.15
CA SER A 192 0.68 0.56 -7.99
C SER A 192 -0.05 -0.33 -8.99
N LEU A 193 0.65 -1.30 -9.59
CA LEU A 193 0.05 -2.33 -10.45
C LEU A 193 -1.06 -3.08 -9.70
N SER A 194 -0.87 -3.36 -8.41
CA SER A 194 -1.85 -4.03 -7.56
C SER A 194 -3.17 -3.27 -7.38
N ALA A 195 -3.15 -1.95 -7.54
CA ALA A 195 -4.33 -1.09 -7.38
C ALA A 195 -5.13 -0.87 -8.66
N VAL A 196 -4.62 -1.34 -9.81
CA VAL A 196 -5.28 -1.13 -11.10
C VAL A 196 -6.63 -1.81 -11.15
N SER A 197 -7.60 -1.11 -11.71
CA SER A 197 -8.95 -1.62 -11.98
C SER A 197 -9.40 -1.22 -13.38
N LYS A 198 -10.53 -1.78 -13.83
CA LYS A 198 -11.13 -1.45 -15.14
C LYS A 198 -11.57 0.03 -15.29
N LYS A 199 -11.43 0.84 -14.24
CA LYS A 199 -11.75 2.27 -14.27
C LYS A 199 -10.71 3.11 -15.04
N VAL A 200 -9.51 2.59 -15.20
CA VAL A 200 -8.41 3.27 -15.90
C VAL A 200 -7.78 2.35 -16.94
N LYS A 201 -7.13 2.95 -17.93
CA LYS A 201 -6.30 2.27 -18.91
C LYS A 201 -4.84 2.36 -18.47
N VAL A 202 -4.13 1.23 -18.50
CA VAL A 202 -2.68 1.16 -18.25
C VAL A 202 -1.95 1.27 -19.59
N LEU A 203 -0.93 2.12 -19.63
CA LEU A 203 -0.02 2.22 -20.77
C LEU A 203 1.15 1.25 -20.59
N THR A 204 1.69 0.73 -21.69
CA THR A 204 3.02 0.12 -21.69
C THR A 204 4.09 1.19 -21.48
N VAL A 205 5.25 0.79 -21.02
CA VAL A 205 6.41 1.68 -20.85
C VAL A 205 7.59 1.07 -21.61
N ASP A 206 8.17 1.83 -22.53
CA ASP A 206 9.21 1.36 -23.47
C ASP A 206 8.77 0.06 -24.22
N GLY A 207 7.48 -0.04 -24.57
CA GLY A 207 6.89 -1.20 -25.21
C GLY A 207 6.64 -2.39 -24.27
N ILE A 208 6.96 -2.29 -22.98
CA ILE A 208 6.81 -3.38 -22.01
C ILE A 208 5.51 -3.21 -21.21
N GLN A 209 4.68 -4.26 -21.24
CA GLN A 209 3.49 -4.33 -20.38
C GLN A 209 3.90 -4.62 -18.95
N ALA A 210 3.40 -3.84 -18.00
CA ALA A 210 3.56 -4.15 -16.58
C ALA A 210 2.80 -5.45 -16.23
N SER A 211 3.50 -6.40 -15.67
CA SER A 211 2.97 -7.68 -15.18
C SER A 211 3.89 -8.21 -14.08
N GLU A 212 3.43 -9.23 -13.34
CA GLU A 212 4.27 -9.90 -12.36
C GLU A 212 5.58 -10.41 -13.00
N ALA A 213 5.50 -11.04 -14.17
CA ALA A 213 6.66 -11.57 -14.87
C ALA A 213 7.67 -10.48 -15.26
N THR A 214 7.19 -9.35 -15.86
CA THR A 214 8.07 -8.27 -16.31
C THR A 214 8.61 -7.40 -15.15
N VAL A 215 7.95 -7.38 -14.01
CA VAL A 215 8.47 -6.80 -12.77
C VAL A 215 9.52 -7.75 -12.16
N GLN A 216 9.25 -9.05 -12.14
CA GLN A 216 10.15 -10.06 -11.57
C GLN A 216 11.48 -10.17 -12.34
N ASP A 217 11.45 -10.18 -13.66
CA ASP A 217 12.65 -10.28 -14.49
C ASP A 217 13.38 -8.94 -14.71
N GLY A 218 12.80 -7.83 -14.20
CA GLY A 218 13.36 -6.49 -14.29
C GLY A 218 13.24 -5.82 -15.65
N SER A 219 12.52 -6.40 -16.62
CA SER A 219 12.28 -5.80 -17.94
C SER A 219 11.37 -4.56 -17.82
N TYR A 220 10.38 -4.56 -16.92
CA TYR A 220 9.60 -3.38 -16.61
C TYR A 220 10.36 -2.46 -15.66
N LYS A 221 10.75 -1.28 -16.16
CA LYS A 221 11.70 -0.38 -15.45
C LYS A 221 11.09 0.37 -14.27
N LEU A 222 9.80 0.71 -14.34
CA LEU A 222 9.12 1.43 -13.27
C LEU A 222 8.70 0.47 -12.17
N GLN A 223 9.63 0.01 -11.35
CA GLN A 223 9.38 -0.90 -10.24
C GLN A 223 10.03 -0.43 -8.94
N ARG A 224 9.56 -0.98 -7.82
CA ARG A 224 10.01 -0.60 -6.49
C ARG A 224 9.72 -1.69 -5.46
N PRO A 225 10.39 -1.68 -4.29
CA PRO A 225 10.06 -2.60 -3.21
C PRO A 225 8.81 -2.14 -2.42
N PHE A 226 8.06 -3.10 -1.92
CA PHE A 226 7.21 -2.96 -0.75
C PHE A 226 7.99 -3.43 0.47
N VAL A 227 8.01 -2.61 1.51
CA VAL A 227 8.91 -2.77 2.65
C VAL A 227 8.14 -2.69 3.95
N PHE A 228 8.36 -3.68 4.82
CA PHE A 228 8.01 -3.60 6.23
C PHE A 228 9.13 -2.89 6.97
N VAL A 229 8.76 -1.94 7.81
CA VAL A 229 9.67 -1.09 8.56
C VAL A 229 9.47 -1.33 10.05
N THR A 230 10.54 -1.67 10.75
CA THR A 230 10.53 -1.94 12.19
C THR A 230 11.65 -1.17 12.88
N LEU A 231 11.54 -0.97 14.20
CA LEU A 231 12.62 -0.40 15.00
C LEU A 231 13.82 -1.37 15.05
N LYS A 232 15.03 -0.82 14.94
CA LYS A 232 16.27 -1.60 14.92
C LYS A 232 16.59 -2.23 16.27
N ASP A 233 16.41 -1.48 17.34
CA ASP A 233 16.84 -1.85 18.69
C ASP A 233 15.66 -2.24 19.61
N LYS A 234 14.49 -2.53 19.03
CA LYS A 234 13.31 -2.93 19.76
C LYS A 234 12.65 -4.14 19.10
N ALA A 235 12.53 -5.21 19.86
CA ALA A 235 11.76 -6.37 19.41
C ALA A 235 10.30 -6.03 19.20
N LEU A 236 9.69 -6.62 18.19
CA LEU A 236 8.24 -6.60 18.01
C LEU A 236 7.55 -7.30 19.20
N SER A 237 6.28 -6.98 19.45
CA SER A 237 5.44 -7.80 20.32
C SER A 237 5.34 -9.22 19.75
N GLU A 238 5.01 -10.20 20.57
CA GLU A 238 4.88 -11.61 20.14
C GLU A 238 3.93 -11.75 18.94
N ASP A 239 2.78 -11.10 18.99
CA ASP A 239 1.77 -11.17 17.92
C ASP A 239 2.21 -10.42 16.66
N ALA A 240 2.85 -9.27 16.80
CA ALA A 240 3.41 -8.53 15.66
C ALA A 240 4.54 -9.32 14.99
N GLN A 241 5.39 -10.00 15.76
CA GLN A 241 6.44 -10.87 15.21
C GLN A 241 5.85 -12.05 14.46
N LYS A 242 4.83 -12.71 15.01
CA LYS A 242 4.14 -13.82 14.35
C LYS A 242 3.52 -13.38 13.03
N PHE A 243 2.86 -12.22 12.99
CA PHE A 243 2.32 -11.67 11.73
C PHE A 243 3.43 -11.31 10.74
N PHE A 244 4.52 -10.72 11.21
CA PHE A 244 5.68 -10.41 10.37
C PHE A 244 6.27 -11.68 9.74
N ASP A 245 6.52 -12.71 10.55
CA ASP A 245 7.07 -13.98 10.09
C ASP A 245 6.12 -14.70 9.13
N TYR A 246 4.81 -14.66 9.41
CA TYR A 246 3.78 -15.15 8.50
C TYR A 246 3.83 -14.45 7.14
N ALA A 247 3.84 -13.11 7.12
CA ALA A 247 3.91 -12.33 5.89
C ALA A 247 5.21 -12.59 5.10
N MET A 248 6.27 -12.98 5.80
CA MET A 248 7.57 -13.33 5.21
C MET A 248 7.70 -14.82 4.90
N SER A 249 6.72 -15.67 5.18
CA SER A 249 6.80 -17.11 4.91
C SER A 249 6.59 -17.43 3.42
N LYS A 250 7.06 -18.61 2.98
CA LYS A 250 6.77 -19.12 1.63
C LYS A 250 5.30 -19.47 1.43
N ASP A 251 4.62 -19.83 2.52
CA ASP A 251 3.23 -20.26 2.47
C ASP A 251 2.27 -19.19 1.96
N VAL A 252 2.65 -17.90 2.09
CA VAL A 252 1.83 -16.75 1.67
C VAL A 252 2.23 -16.18 0.31
N GLU A 253 3.21 -16.71 -0.38
CA GLU A 253 3.63 -16.21 -1.70
C GLU A 253 2.46 -16.15 -2.69
N HIS A 254 1.61 -17.19 -2.69
CA HIS A 254 0.40 -17.22 -3.51
C HIS A 254 -0.60 -16.09 -3.20
N LEU A 255 -0.63 -15.58 -1.95
CA LEU A 255 -1.45 -14.45 -1.55
C LEU A 255 -0.86 -13.13 -2.06
N ILE A 256 0.47 -13.02 -2.04
CA ILE A 256 1.20 -11.87 -2.57
C ILE A 256 0.96 -11.77 -4.10
N VAL A 257 1.06 -12.89 -4.82
CA VAL A 257 0.72 -12.98 -6.26
C VAL A 257 -0.75 -12.63 -6.49
N LYS A 258 -1.69 -13.15 -5.68
CA LYS A 258 -3.12 -12.79 -5.75
C LYS A 258 -3.37 -11.29 -5.53
N ALA A 259 -2.52 -10.63 -4.77
CA ALA A 259 -2.57 -9.18 -4.61
C ALA A 259 -2.11 -8.41 -5.86
N GLY A 260 -1.43 -9.08 -6.81
CA GLY A 260 -0.91 -8.49 -8.05
C GLY A 260 0.48 -7.87 -7.88
N VAL A 261 1.27 -8.40 -6.97
CA VAL A 261 2.68 -8.01 -6.74
C VAL A 261 3.57 -9.25 -6.72
N VAL A 262 4.87 -9.05 -6.86
CA VAL A 262 5.85 -10.12 -6.99
C VAL A 262 6.45 -10.45 -5.61
N PRO A 263 6.34 -11.69 -5.12
CA PRO A 263 7.03 -12.10 -3.91
C PRO A 263 8.56 -12.02 -4.12
N VAL A 264 9.31 -11.65 -3.08
CA VAL A 264 10.77 -11.74 -3.12
C VAL A 264 11.20 -13.18 -2.94
N ALA A 265 12.20 -13.61 -3.72
CA ALA A 265 12.80 -14.93 -3.54
C ALA A 265 13.42 -15.04 -2.14
N LYS A 266 13.09 -16.12 -1.43
CA LYS A 266 13.55 -16.40 -0.05
C LYS A 266 14.49 -17.59 -0.04
#